data_941687547e10b17f46fe9fdac166868e
#
_entry.id   941687547e10b17f46fe9fdac166868e
#
_cell.length_a   1.000
_cell.length_b   1.000
_cell.length_c   1.000
_cell.angle_alpha   90.00
_cell.angle_beta   90.00
_cell.angle_gamma   90.00
#
_symmetry.space_group_name_H-M   'P 1'
#
loop_
_entity.id
_entity.type
_entity.pdbx_description
1 polymer ?
#
loop_
_entity_poly.entity_id
_entity_poly.type
_entity_poly.pdbx_seq_one_letter_code
_entity_poly.pdbx_strand_id
1 'polypeptide(L)'
;SRGLGDVYKRQIKNHDVRTEGVSYGMMVAVQLNKKEVFDRIWRWSKKYLQHQEGPREAYFAWSFNPVTMKQNSPGSASDGELYFVTDLLFASNRWGNETGINYYGEARRILDAMWKKDGTGNIFHIINVEHKQISFVPEGNGYTWTDPSYHMPAFMEIWAEYAKDGHEQFYRDCADTARVFLHRACNQETVLNFDYAKFHGTPHST
;
A
#
# COMPACT_ATOMS: atom_id res chain seq x y z
N SER A 1 19.42 24.51 -8.89
CA SER A 1 18.32 24.04 -8.06
C SER A 1 17.85 22.69 -8.57
N ARG A 2 18.17 21.63 -7.87
CA ARG A 2 17.65 20.31 -8.17
C ARG A 2 16.15 20.33 -7.91
N GLY A 3 15.34 20.05 -8.92
CA GLY A 3 13.90 20.14 -8.86
C GLY A 3 13.27 18.99 -8.07
N LEU A 4 11.96 18.89 -8.11
CA LEU A 4 11.12 17.87 -7.47
C LEU A 4 11.58 16.41 -7.69
N GLY A 5 12.53 16.15 -8.59
CA GLY A 5 13.13 14.85 -8.84
C GLY A 5 13.83 14.19 -7.64
N ASP A 6 14.14 14.98 -6.60
CA ASP A 6 14.77 14.46 -5.38
C ASP A 6 13.73 13.97 -4.34
N VAL A 7 12.45 14.07 -4.64
CA VAL A 7 11.38 13.76 -3.68
C VAL A 7 10.84 12.34 -3.83
N TYR A 8 11.14 11.66 -4.94
CA TYR A 8 10.70 10.31 -5.22
C TYR A 8 11.85 9.42 -5.73
N LYS A 9 11.82 8.16 -5.38
CA LYS A 9 12.79 7.19 -5.84
C LYS A 9 12.53 6.85 -7.32
N ARG A 10 13.46 7.23 -8.21
CA ARG A 10 13.43 6.86 -9.60
C ARG A 10 14.07 5.48 -9.79
N GLN A 11 13.37 4.58 -10.45
CA GLN A 11 13.91 3.27 -10.80
C GLN A 11 14.98 3.42 -11.89
N ILE A 12 16.21 2.97 -11.59
CA ILE A 12 17.34 3.10 -12.52
C ILE A 12 17.10 2.25 -13.77
N LYS A 13 16.54 1.07 -13.63
CA LYS A 13 16.33 0.12 -14.72
C LYS A 13 15.22 0.57 -15.68
N ASN A 14 14.11 1.05 -15.17
CA ASN A 14 12.91 1.33 -15.96
C ASN A 14 12.65 2.84 -16.15
N HIS A 15 13.42 3.69 -15.49
CA HIS A 15 13.25 5.15 -15.51
C HIS A 15 11.82 5.62 -15.13
N ASP A 16 11.15 4.85 -14.27
CA ASP A 16 9.80 5.15 -13.78
C ASP A 16 9.80 5.54 -12.29
N VAL A 17 8.67 6.07 -11.85
CA VAL A 17 8.35 6.32 -10.43
C VAL A 17 7.29 5.32 -10.03
N ARG A 18 7.51 4.59 -8.93
CA ARG A 18 6.61 3.56 -8.43
C ARG A 18 6.04 3.92 -7.07
N THR A 19 4.81 3.48 -6.81
CA THR A 19 4.16 3.65 -5.50
C THR A 19 5.01 3.10 -4.37
N GLU A 20 5.67 1.97 -4.56
CA GLU A 20 6.62 1.38 -3.62
C GLU A 20 7.70 2.39 -3.18
N GLY A 21 8.45 2.95 -4.12
CA GLY A 21 9.52 3.90 -3.78
C GLY A 21 9.02 5.23 -3.22
N VAL A 22 7.84 5.68 -3.65
CA VAL A 22 7.20 6.91 -3.18
C VAL A 22 6.72 6.75 -1.74
N SER A 23 6.02 5.66 -1.44
CA SER A 23 5.53 5.38 -0.10
C SER A 23 6.68 5.15 0.89
N TYR A 24 7.73 4.44 0.51
CA TYR A 24 8.94 4.34 1.34
C TYR A 24 9.55 5.71 1.65
N GLY A 25 9.54 6.63 0.69
CA GLY A 25 9.97 8.02 0.91
C GLY A 25 9.12 8.74 1.96
N MET A 26 7.81 8.50 1.98
CA MET A 26 6.90 9.04 3.01
C MET A 26 7.19 8.41 4.37
N MET A 27 7.38 7.09 4.44
CA MET A 27 7.72 6.38 5.68
C MET A 27 9.02 6.96 6.29
N VAL A 28 10.06 7.12 5.51
CA VAL A 28 11.33 7.74 5.97
C VAL A 28 11.09 9.17 6.44
N ALA A 29 10.32 9.96 5.69
CA ALA A 29 10.07 11.36 6.04
C ALA A 29 9.31 11.50 7.38
N VAL A 30 8.28 10.66 7.62
CA VAL A 30 7.53 10.72 8.88
C VAL A 30 8.38 10.24 10.06
N GLN A 31 9.19 9.21 9.90
CA GLN A 31 10.08 8.73 10.96
C GLN A 31 11.15 9.77 11.33
N LEU A 32 11.70 10.45 10.34
CA LEU A 32 12.70 11.52 10.54
C LEU A 32 12.10 12.89 10.90
N ASN A 33 10.79 12.97 11.14
CA ASN A 33 10.06 14.21 11.43
C ASN A 33 10.24 15.31 10.35
N LYS A 34 10.24 14.93 9.08
CA LYS A 34 10.40 15.83 7.93
C LYS A 34 9.03 16.12 7.27
N LYS A 35 8.18 16.86 8.02
CA LYS A 35 6.80 17.16 7.61
C LYS A 35 6.70 17.75 6.20
N GLU A 36 7.51 18.77 5.88
CA GLU A 36 7.45 19.42 4.56
C GLU A 36 7.78 18.47 3.40
N VAL A 37 8.72 17.53 3.63
CA VAL A 37 9.07 16.50 2.63
C VAL A 37 7.90 15.54 2.47
N PHE A 38 7.34 15.05 3.56
CA PHE A 38 6.17 14.18 3.57
C PHE A 38 5.00 14.82 2.82
N ASP A 39 4.64 16.04 3.15
CA ASP A 39 3.52 16.78 2.55
C ASP A 39 3.70 16.97 1.04
N ARG A 40 4.93 17.24 0.58
CA ARG A 40 5.22 17.36 -0.87
C ARG A 40 5.04 16.03 -1.59
N ILE A 41 5.58 14.94 -1.01
CA ILE A 41 5.44 13.60 -1.59
C ILE A 41 3.96 13.22 -1.64
N TRP A 42 3.22 13.41 -0.54
CA TRP A 42 1.79 13.09 -0.48
C TRP A 42 0.97 13.88 -1.51
N ARG A 43 1.13 15.21 -1.58
CA ARG A 43 0.41 16.04 -2.56
C ARG A 43 0.72 15.62 -3.99
N TRP A 44 1.97 15.27 -4.28
CA TRP A 44 2.36 14.77 -5.59
C TRP A 44 1.70 13.43 -5.89
N SER A 45 1.74 12.48 -4.97
CA SER A 45 1.12 11.15 -5.10
C SER A 45 -0.39 11.26 -5.33
N LYS A 46 -1.07 12.07 -4.52
CA LYS A 46 -2.50 12.30 -4.64
C LYS A 46 -2.88 12.91 -5.99
N LYS A 47 -2.05 13.82 -6.51
CA LYS A 47 -2.33 14.51 -7.79
C LYS A 47 -2.08 13.61 -9.00
N TYR A 48 -1.02 12.83 -9.00
CA TYR A 48 -0.55 12.15 -10.21
C TYR A 48 -0.76 10.63 -10.21
N LEU A 49 -0.84 10.02 -9.03
CA LEU A 49 -1.00 8.57 -8.92
C LEU A 49 -2.40 8.17 -8.46
N GLN A 50 -3.00 8.89 -7.49
CA GLN A 50 -4.27 8.47 -6.91
C GLN A 50 -5.45 8.72 -7.84
N HIS A 51 -6.25 7.68 -8.06
CA HIS A 51 -7.52 7.80 -8.78
C HIS A 51 -8.54 8.51 -7.89
N GLN A 52 -9.17 9.56 -8.45
CA GLN A 52 -10.12 10.38 -7.71
C GLN A 52 -11.58 9.99 -7.96
N GLU A 53 -11.83 9.13 -8.95
CA GLU A 53 -13.16 8.68 -9.38
C GLU A 53 -13.12 7.31 -10.03
N GLY A 54 -14.29 6.75 -10.29
CA GLY A 54 -14.47 5.47 -10.98
C GLY A 54 -14.14 4.25 -10.10
N PRO A 55 -14.10 3.04 -10.68
CA PRO A 55 -13.89 1.80 -9.92
C PRO A 55 -12.58 1.77 -9.12
N ARG A 56 -11.53 2.46 -9.58
CA ARG A 56 -10.23 2.55 -8.90
C ARG A 56 -10.12 3.71 -7.90
N GLU A 57 -11.21 4.44 -7.65
CA GLU A 57 -11.18 5.56 -6.70
C GLU A 57 -10.45 5.19 -5.41
N ALA A 58 -9.61 6.09 -4.90
CA ALA A 58 -8.71 5.98 -3.75
C ALA A 58 -7.49 5.05 -3.94
N TYR A 59 -7.46 4.17 -4.93
CA TYR A 59 -6.27 3.39 -5.28
C TYR A 59 -5.29 4.21 -6.12
N PHE A 60 -4.07 3.70 -6.29
CA PHE A 60 -2.97 4.41 -6.96
C PHE A 60 -2.50 3.67 -8.20
N ALA A 61 -2.19 4.40 -9.26
CA ALA A 61 -1.43 3.87 -10.38
C ALA A 61 -0.01 3.51 -9.91
N TRP A 62 0.36 2.25 -10.01
CA TRP A 62 1.60 1.74 -9.43
C TRP A 62 2.89 2.28 -10.09
N SER A 63 2.80 2.72 -11.37
CA SER A 63 3.94 3.18 -12.15
C SER A 63 3.62 4.45 -12.94
N PHE A 64 4.53 5.41 -12.91
CA PHE A 64 4.39 6.73 -13.51
C PHE A 64 5.66 7.11 -14.28
N ASN A 65 5.48 7.71 -15.46
CA ASN A 65 6.58 8.21 -16.27
C ASN A 65 6.83 9.70 -15.95
N PRO A 66 7.97 10.04 -15.32
CA PRO A 66 8.28 11.41 -14.91
C PRO A 66 8.66 12.33 -16.08
N VAL A 67 8.95 11.78 -17.26
CA VAL A 67 9.28 12.56 -18.45
C VAL A 67 8.02 12.98 -19.18
N THR A 68 7.12 12.04 -19.42
CA THR A 68 5.85 12.32 -20.12
C THR A 68 4.76 12.83 -19.18
N MET A 69 5.00 12.79 -17.87
CA MET A 69 4.03 13.15 -16.82
C MET A 69 2.71 12.37 -16.92
N LYS A 70 2.79 11.08 -17.26
CA LYS A 70 1.64 10.18 -17.40
C LYS A 70 1.84 8.89 -16.61
N GLN A 71 0.74 8.29 -16.18
CA GLN A 71 0.74 6.94 -15.63
C GLN A 71 1.13 5.93 -16.71
N ASN A 72 2.04 5.01 -16.41
CA ASN A 72 2.38 3.90 -17.29
C ASN A 72 1.30 2.82 -17.28
N SER A 73 0.65 2.64 -16.14
CA SER A 73 -0.46 1.71 -15.94
C SER A 73 -1.41 2.29 -14.88
N PRO A 74 -2.73 2.17 -15.07
CA PRO A 74 -3.71 2.60 -14.07
C PRO A 74 -3.89 1.60 -12.92
N GLY A 75 -3.36 0.38 -13.04
CA GLY A 75 -3.50 -0.66 -12.02
C GLY A 75 -2.77 -0.32 -10.73
N SER A 76 -3.16 -0.97 -9.65
CA SER A 76 -2.54 -0.82 -8.32
C SER A 76 -1.61 -1.98 -8.03
N ALA A 77 -0.57 -1.72 -7.24
CA ALA A 77 0.26 -2.72 -6.58
C ALA A 77 -0.02 -2.59 -5.08
N SER A 78 -0.58 -3.62 -4.46
CA SER A 78 -1.20 -3.55 -3.13
C SER A 78 -0.25 -3.05 -2.02
N ASP A 79 1.05 -3.31 -2.13
CA ASP A 79 2.07 -2.83 -1.19
C ASP A 79 2.07 -1.30 -1.05
N GLY A 80 1.88 -0.57 -2.15
CA GLY A 80 1.81 0.88 -2.13
C GLY A 80 0.70 1.41 -1.22
N GLU A 81 -0.51 0.86 -1.35
CA GLU A 81 -1.66 1.23 -0.53
C GLU A 81 -1.44 0.92 0.95
N LEU A 82 -0.80 -0.22 1.27
CA LEU A 82 -0.48 -0.58 2.66
C LEU A 82 0.44 0.47 3.30
N TYR A 83 1.48 0.87 2.60
CA TYR A 83 2.41 1.89 3.08
C TYR A 83 1.74 3.26 3.17
N PHE A 84 0.99 3.70 2.16
CA PHE A 84 0.31 5.00 2.20
C PHE A 84 -0.63 5.12 3.40
N VAL A 85 -1.43 4.10 3.70
CA VAL A 85 -2.30 4.08 4.89
C VAL A 85 -1.48 4.23 6.16
N THR A 86 -0.43 3.42 6.32
CA THR A 86 0.39 3.39 7.53
C THR A 86 1.15 4.70 7.72
N ASP A 87 1.73 5.25 6.65
CA ASP A 87 2.42 6.53 6.64
C ASP A 87 1.52 7.69 7.07
N LEU A 88 0.30 7.72 6.55
CA LEU A 88 -0.69 8.73 6.87
C LEU A 88 -1.18 8.61 8.32
N LEU A 89 -1.35 7.40 8.85
CA LEU A 89 -1.67 7.20 10.26
C LEU A 89 -0.53 7.68 11.17
N PHE A 90 0.73 7.41 10.81
CA PHE A 90 1.89 7.95 11.52
C PHE A 90 1.93 9.48 11.45
N ALA A 91 1.68 10.07 10.28
CA ALA A 91 1.62 11.51 10.10
C ALA A 91 0.53 12.16 10.94
N SER A 92 -0.67 11.56 10.96
CA SER A 92 -1.79 11.98 11.80
C SER A 92 -1.41 12.00 13.28
N ASN A 93 -0.78 10.93 13.76
CA ASN A 93 -0.38 10.82 15.16
C ASN A 93 0.76 11.80 15.52
N ARG A 94 1.68 12.05 14.60
CA ARG A 94 2.84 12.90 14.84
C ARG A 94 2.55 14.39 14.71
N TRP A 95 1.76 14.79 13.73
CA TRP A 95 1.57 16.20 13.35
C TRP A 95 0.13 16.71 13.51
N GLY A 96 -0.81 15.81 13.82
CA GLY A 96 -2.24 16.14 13.85
C GLY A 96 -2.86 16.29 12.46
N ASN A 97 -4.13 16.66 12.41
CA ASN A 97 -4.93 16.69 11.16
C ASN A 97 -5.33 18.09 10.72
N GLU A 98 -5.01 19.12 11.52
CA GLU A 98 -5.37 20.52 11.28
C GLU A 98 -4.23 21.35 10.66
N THR A 99 -3.20 20.67 10.14
CA THR A 99 -1.96 21.32 9.67
C THR A 99 -1.87 21.45 8.15
N GLY A 100 -3.03 21.53 7.46
CA GLY A 100 -3.13 21.70 6.01
C GLY A 100 -3.36 20.41 5.22
N ILE A 101 -3.23 19.24 5.86
CA ILE A 101 -3.63 17.92 5.35
C ILE A 101 -4.32 17.19 6.49
N ASN A 102 -5.52 16.68 6.24
CA ASN A 102 -6.18 15.73 7.14
C ASN A 102 -5.64 14.34 6.87
N TYR A 103 -4.48 14.00 7.45
CA TYR A 103 -3.80 12.71 7.24
C TYR A 103 -4.68 11.53 7.64
N TYR A 104 -5.42 11.64 8.75
CA TYR A 104 -6.34 10.61 9.20
C TYR A 104 -7.46 10.36 8.19
N GLY A 105 -8.09 11.42 7.70
CA GLY A 105 -9.13 11.33 6.67
C GLY A 105 -8.62 10.69 5.38
N GLU A 106 -7.41 11.04 4.96
CA GLU A 106 -6.77 10.44 3.78
C GLU A 106 -6.45 8.94 4.00
N ALA A 107 -5.90 8.57 5.17
CA ALA A 107 -5.65 7.17 5.53
C ALA A 107 -6.94 6.35 5.51
N ARG A 108 -8.00 6.88 6.12
CA ARG A 108 -9.32 6.22 6.18
C ARG A 108 -9.93 6.03 4.81
N ARG A 109 -9.81 7.02 3.91
CA ARG A 109 -10.33 6.91 2.54
C ARG A 109 -9.67 5.75 1.79
N ILE A 110 -8.36 5.58 1.91
CA ILE A 110 -7.64 4.47 1.27
C ILE A 110 -8.02 3.14 1.93
N LEU A 111 -7.96 3.07 3.25
CA LEU A 111 -8.26 1.84 4.00
C LEU A 111 -9.69 1.37 3.77
N ASP A 112 -10.66 2.29 3.74
CA ASP A 112 -12.05 1.99 3.39
C ASP A 112 -12.18 1.39 1.98
N ALA A 113 -11.45 1.91 1.00
CA ALA A 113 -11.43 1.35 -0.36
C ALA A 113 -10.83 -0.06 -0.38
N MET A 114 -9.83 -0.34 0.47
CA MET A 114 -9.22 -1.67 0.60
C MET A 114 -10.18 -2.74 1.10
N TRP A 115 -11.34 -2.34 1.66
CA TRP A 115 -12.42 -3.21 2.13
C TRP A 115 -13.64 -3.26 1.20
N LYS A 116 -14.01 -2.13 0.57
CA LYS A 116 -15.34 -1.90 0.03
C LYS A 116 -15.47 -2.12 -1.48
N LYS A 117 -14.38 -2.40 -2.19
CA LYS A 117 -14.44 -2.69 -3.62
C LYS A 117 -15.12 -4.04 -3.86
N ASP A 118 -16.15 -4.05 -4.69
CA ASP A 118 -17.08 -5.15 -4.89
C ASP A 118 -16.88 -5.92 -6.21
N GLY A 119 -15.82 -5.59 -6.96
CA GLY A 119 -15.58 -6.18 -8.28
C GLY A 119 -16.13 -5.35 -9.44
N THR A 120 -16.79 -4.22 -9.19
CA THR A 120 -17.22 -3.32 -10.26
C THR A 120 -16.03 -2.89 -11.10
N GLY A 121 -16.14 -3.01 -12.42
CA GLY A 121 -15.04 -2.74 -13.35
C GLY A 121 -13.85 -3.71 -13.19
N ASN A 122 -14.07 -4.88 -12.61
CA ASN A 122 -13.04 -5.88 -12.28
C ASN A 122 -12.02 -5.39 -11.25
N ILE A 123 -12.42 -4.45 -10.38
CA ILE A 123 -11.60 -3.90 -9.29
C ILE A 123 -12.17 -4.37 -7.95
N PHE A 124 -11.35 -5.08 -7.19
CA PHE A 124 -11.71 -5.72 -5.94
C PHE A 124 -11.07 -5.02 -4.73
N HIS A 125 -11.47 -5.43 -3.54
CA HIS A 125 -10.80 -5.03 -2.30
C HIS A 125 -9.39 -5.67 -2.19
N ILE A 126 -8.46 -4.93 -1.62
CA ILE A 126 -7.06 -5.40 -1.42
C ILE A 126 -6.98 -6.42 -0.28
N ILE A 127 -7.74 -6.18 0.81
CA ILE A 127 -7.78 -7.09 1.95
C ILE A 127 -8.77 -8.21 1.64
N ASN A 128 -8.26 -9.40 1.36
CA ASN A 128 -9.10 -10.58 1.17
C ASN A 128 -9.70 -11.01 2.52
N VAL A 129 -11.03 -10.88 2.62
CA VAL A 129 -11.76 -11.10 3.88
C VAL A 129 -11.78 -12.58 4.28
N GLU A 130 -11.91 -13.49 3.31
CA GLU A 130 -11.95 -14.92 3.55
C GLU A 130 -10.62 -15.46 4.08
N HIS A 131 -9.53 -15.04 3.46
CA HIS A 131 -8.19 -15.50 3.80
C HIS A 131 -7.50 -14.62 4.86
N LYS A 132 -8.04 -13.45 5.17
CA LYS A 132 -7.42 -12.43 6.06
C LYS A 132 -6.00 -12.05 5.62
N GLN A 133 -5.80 -11.92 4.32
CA GLN A 133 -4.52 -11.68 3.67
C GLN A 133 -4.63 -10.58 2.61
N ILE A 134 -3.48 -10.05 2.22
CA ILE A 134 -3.39 -9.04 1.18
C ILE A 134 -3.28 -9.73 -0.18
N SER A 135 -4.16 -9.38 -1.12
CA SER A 135 -4.07 -9.83 -2.50
C SER A 135 -2.89 -9.17 -3.22
N PHE A 136 -2.29 -9.86 -4.19
CA PHE A 136 -1.16 -9.33 -4.96
C PHE A 136 -1.50 -7.99 -5.64
N VAL A 137 -2.59 -7.98 -6.42
CA VAL A 137 -3.18 -6.75 -6.96
C VAL A 137 -4.71 -6.85 -6.89
N PRO A 138 -5.43 -5.72 -6.78
CA PRO A 138 -6.88 -5.75 -6.61
C PRO A 138 -7.65 -5.93 -7.93
N GLU A 139 -7.08 -6.58 -8.92
CA GLU A 139 -7.71 -6.77 -10.23
C GLU A 139 -7.30 -8.07 -10.91
N GLY A 140 -8.22 -8.60 -11.75
CA GLY A 140 -7.98 -9.81 -12.54
C GLY A 140 -7.62 -11.01 -11.70
N ASN A 141 -6.76 -11.87 -12.22
CA ASN A 141 -6.27 -13.05 -11.49
C ASN A 141 -5.37 -12.72 -10.30
N GLY A 142 -4.75 -11.53 -10.27
CA GLY A 142 -3.89 -11.10 -9.18
C GLY A 142 -4.62 -10.94 -7.84
N TYR A 143 -5.94 -10.84 -7.86
CA TYR A 143 -6.79 -10.83 -6.67
C TYR A 143 -6.83 -12.19 -5.95
N THR A 144 -6.52 -13.30 -6.61
CA THR A 144 -6.69 -14.68 -6.12
C THR A 144 -5.44 -15.26 -5.44
N TRP A 145 -4.36 -14.52 -5.39
CA TRP A 145 -3.09 -14.93 -4.81
C TRP A 145 -2.36 -13.74 -4.18
N THR A 146 -1.21 -13.96 -3.57
CA THR A 146 -0.48 -12.96 -2.78
C THR A 146 1.00 -12.95 -3.08
N ASP A 147 1.66 -11.86 -2.69
CA ASP A 147 3.11 -11.76 -2.55
C ASP A 147 3.46 -11.89 -1.05
N PRO A 148 4.34 -12.81 -0.64
CA PRO A 148 4.75 -12.93 0.75
C PRO A 148 5.28 -11.63 1.36
N SER A 149 5.91 -10.76 0.57
CA SER A 149 6.43 -9.47 1.05
C SER A 149 5.33 -8.47 1.45
N TYR A 150 4.08 -8.69 1.03
CA TYR A 150 2.93 -7.85 1.40
C TYR A 150 2.34 -8.20 2.77
N HIS A 151 2.80 -9.28 3.39
CA HIS A 151 2.37 -9.69 4.72
C HIS A 151 3.16 -8.94 5.78
N MET A 152 2.66 -7.77 6.16
CA MET A 152 3.28 -6.85 7.12
C MET A 152 2.46 -6.80 8.42
N PRO A 153 2.62 -7.79 9.33
CA PRO A 153 1.78 -7.88 10.54
C PRO A 153 1.83 -6.62 11.40
N ALA A 154 2.97 -5.94 11.46
CA ALA A 154 3.10 -4.69 12.21
C ALA A 154 2.20 -3.57 11.65
N PHE A 155 1.99 -3.49 10.34
CA PHE A 155 1.08 -2.51 9.75
C PHE A 155 -0.37 -2.81 10.13
N MET A 156 -0.77 -4.06 10.11
CA MET A 156 -2.11 -4.49 10.49
C MET A 156 -2.39 -4.21 11.97
N GLU A 157 -1.40 -4.37 12.84
CA GLU A 157 -1.51 -3.97 14.26
C GLU A 157 -1.66 -2.45 14.43
N ILE A 158 -0.95 -1.65 13.62
CA ILE A 158 -1.10 -0.20 13.59
C ILE A 158 -2.51 0.18 13.12
N TRP A 159 -3.04 -0.49 12.10
CA TRP A 159 -4.42 -0.24 11.66
C TRP A 159 -5.44 -0.60 12.75
N ALA A 160 -5.24 -1.72 13.45
CA ALA A 160 -6.08 -2.10 14.59
C ALA A 160 -6.09 -1.06 15.70
N GLU A 161 -4.95 -0.41 15.95
CA GLU A 161 -4.83 0.58 17.01
C GLU A 161 -5.33 1.97 16.60
N TYR A 162 -5.05 2.40 15.37
CA TYR A 162 -5.19 3.80 14.96
C TYR A 162 -6.28 4.08 13.92
N ALA A 163 -6.79 3.08 13.19
CA ALA A 163 -7.81 3.32 12.17
C ALA A 163 -9.18 3.71 12.76
N LYS A 164 -9.53 3.17 13.93
CA LYS A 164 -10.80 3.47 14.64
C LYS A 164 -12.03 3.33 13.73
N ASP A 165 -12.08 2.24 12.95
CA ASP A 165 -13.11 2.01 11.93
C ASP A 165 -14.08 0.87 12.26
N GLY A 166 -13.93 0.28 13.45
CA GLY A 166 -14.73 -0.86 13.90
C GLY A 166 -14.25 -2.22 13.41
N HIS A 167 -13.08 -2.27 12.75
CA HIS A 167 -12.47 -3.51 12.24
C HIS A 167 -11.20 -3.93 13.01
N GLU A 168 -11.02 -3.41 14.23
CA GLU A 168 -9.80 -3.59 15.03
C GLU A 168 -9.46 -5.08 15.22
N GLN A 169 -10.44 -5.91 15.55
CA GLN A 169 -10.21 -7.34 15.75
C GLN A 169 -9.84 -8.03 14.43
N PHE A 170 -10.46 -7.65 13.34
CA PHE A 170 -10.13 -8.23 12.03
C PHE A 170 -8.69 -7.91 11.63
N TYR A 171 -8.20 -6.69 11.85
CA TYR A 171 -6.80 -6.36 11.58
C TYR A 171 -5.83 -7.16 12.45
N ARG A 172 -6.16 -7.41 13.72
CA ARG A 172 -5.38 -8.31 14.59
C ARG A 172 -5.35 -9.73 14.04
N ASP A 173 -6.49 -10.25 13.61
CA ASP A 173 -6.59 -11.56 12.98
C ASP A 173 -5.76 -11.63 11.68
N CYS A 174 -5.74 -10.55 10.87
CA CYS A 174 -4.88 -10.46 9.69
C CYS A 174 -3.38 -10.48 10.07
N ALA A 175 -3.00 -9.78 11.14
CA ALA A 175 -1.62 -9.79 11.64
C ALA A 175 -1.17 -11.19 12.08
N ASP A 176 -2.04 -11.91 12.79
CA ASP A 176 -1.76 -13.29 13.21
C ASP A 176 -1.71 -14.24 12.02
N THR A 177 -2.63 -14.09 11.08
CA THR A 177 -2.63 -14.86 9.82
C THR A 177 -1.35 -14.61 9.02
N ALA A 178 -0.90 -13.36 8.93
CA ALA A 178 0.35 -13.00 8.25
C ALA A 178 1.56 -13.72 8.85
N ARG A 179 1.68 -13.78 10.18
CA ARG A 179 2.77 -14.50 10.86
C ARG A 179 2.76 -15.99 10.54
N VAL A 180 1.59 -16.62 10.62
CA VAL A 180 1.43 -18.04 10.26
C VAL A 180 1.75 -18.29 8.80
N PHE A 181 1.26 -17.42 7.91
CA PHE A 181 1.53 -17.51 6.47
C PHE A 181 3.02 -17.42 6.16
N LEU A 182 3.71 -16.42 6.68
CA LEU A 182 5.16 -16.23 6.46
C LEU A 182 5.96 -17.46 6.91
N HIS A 183 5.60 -18.06 8.03
CA HIS A 183 6.23 -19.29 8.49
C HIS A 183 5.98 -20.47 7.52
N ARG A 184 4.79 -20.60 6.96
CA ARG A 184 4.45 -21.65 5.98
C ARG A 184 5.08 -21.43 4.62
N ALA A 185 5.15 -20.17 4.15
CA ALA A 185 5.72 -19.81 2.86
C ALA A 185 7.26 -19.87 2.85
N CYS A 186 7.87 -19.83 4.02
CA CYS A 186 9.31 -19.87 4.20
C CYS A 186 9.85 -21.28 3.97
N ASN A 187 10.87 -21.40 3.12
CA ASN A 187 11.63 -22.65 2.98
C ASN A 187 12.40 -22.94 4.28
N GLN A 188 12.21 -24.13 4.84
CA GLN A 188 12.73 -24.47 6.17
C GLN A 188 14.28 -24.60 6.23
N GLU A 189 14.93 -24.80 5.08
CA GLU A 189 16.40 -24.92 4.99
C GLU A 189 17.05 -23.58 4.70
N THR A 190 16.51 -22.83 3.71
CA THR A 190 17.12 -21.57 3.24
C THR A 190 16.58 -20.34 3.91
N VAL A 191 15.46 -20.44 4.60
CA VAL A 191 14.71 -19.32 5.21
C VAL A 191 14.24 -18.27 4.19
N LEU A 192 14.18 -18.63 2.90
CA LEU A 192 13.69 -17.76 1.82
C LEU A 192 12.23 -18.03 1.49
N ASN A 193 11.52 -17.00 1.13
CA ASN A 193 10.14 -17.08 0.62
C ASN A 193 10.15 -17.16 -0.91
N PHE A 194 9.05 -17.64 -1.48
CA PHE A 194 8.76 -17.50 -2.90
C PHE A 194 8.41 -16.05 -3.24
N ASP A 195 8.63 -15.64 -4.49
CA ASP A 195 8.18 -14.33 -4.97
C ASP A 195 6.65 -14.21 -4.93
N TYR A 196 5.95 -15.29 -5.33
CA TYR A 196 4.49 -15.35 -5.34
C TYR A 196 3.99 -16.63 -4.68
N ALA A 197 2.88 -16.51 -3.95
CA ALA A 197 2.29 -17.62 -3.22
C ALA A 197 0.75 -17.61 -3.30
N LYS A 198 0.15 -18.79 -3.22
CA LYS A 198 -1.26 -18.95 -2.93
C LYS A 198 -1.52 -18.59 -1.46
N PHE A 199 -2.73 -18.21 -1.11
CA PHE A 199 -3.08 -17.80 0.26
C PHE A 199 -2.79 -18.83 1.37
N HIS A 200 -2.66 -20.10 1.01
CA HIS A 200 -2.26 -21.14 1.97
C HIS A 200 -0.74 -21.37 2.07
N GLY A 201 0.09 -20.58 1.37
CA GLY A 201 1.54 -20.57 1.52
C GLY A 201 2.32 -21.44 0.56
N THR A 202 1.69 -22.05 -0.46
CA THR A 202 2.41 -22.78 -1.52
C THR A 202 2.79 -21.84 -2.67
N PRO A 203 3.85 -22.16 -3.45
CA PRO A 203 4.26 -21.36 -4.60
C PRO A 203 3.12 -21.11 -5.57
N HIS A 204 3.06 -19.90 -6.12
CA HIS A 204 2.23 -19.57 -7.26
C HIS A 204 3.14 -19.33 -8.48
N SER A 205 2.85 -20.03 -9.58
CA SER A 205 3.50 -19.79 -10.87
C SER A 205 2.65 -18.82 -11.68
N THR A 206 3.21 -17.70 -12.07
CA THR A 206 2.60 -16.73 -13.00
C THR A 206 2.79 -17.17 -14.45
#